data_e99d05fdfde955eee275ae9f79020e4c
#
_entry.id   e99d05fdfde955eee275ae9f79020e4c
#
_cell.length_a   1.000
_cell.length_b   1.000
_cell.length_c   1.000
_cell.angle_alpha   90.00
_cell.angle_beta   90.00
_cell.angle_gamma   90.00
#
_symmetry.space_group_name_H-M   'P 1'
#
loop_
_entity.id
_entity.type
_entity.pdbx_description
1 polymer ?
#
loop_
_entity_poly.entity_id
_entity_poly.type
_entity_poly.pdbx_seq_one_letter_code
_entity_poly.pdbx_strand_id
1 'polypeptide(L)'
;MFHGATNIHLSQAWALAAAAALTEDREAMELVQTQLEWTLGRNPFSSSLMYGVGYNFAPNFVYCTRHIAGAIPVGVDSFHDDSPFWNGTAHATAHEIWIEPVSRFLGTLAVYLKRF
;
A
#
# COMPACT_ATOMS: atom_id res chain seq x y z
N MET A 1 -11.85 -10.42 7.35
CA MET A 1 -11.89 -9.71 6.04
C MET A 1 -11.61 -10.72 4.96
N PHE A 2 -12.31 -10.68 3.82
CA PHE A 2 -12.13 -11.68 2.76
C PHE A 2 -10.85 -11.44 1.94
N HIS A 3 -10.48 -10.17 1.77
CA HIS A 3 -9.24 -9.72 1.13
C HIS A 3 -8.50 -8.77 2.05
N GLY A 4 -7.21 -8.61 1.82
CA GLY A 4 -6.34 -7.77 2.63
C GLY A 4 -6.69 -6.28 2.62
N ALA A 5 -6.09 -5.53 3.52
CA ALA A 5 -6.48 -4.17 3.88
C ALA A 5 -5.76 -3.06 3.09
N THR A 6 -4.86 -3.38 2.14
CA THR A 6 -4.03 -2.37 1.45
C THR A 6 -4.87 -1.28 0.77
N ASN A 7 -6.01 -1.67 0.18
CA ASN A 7 -6.90 -0.73 -0.46
C ASN A 7 -7.52 0.29 0.52
N ILE A 8 -7.91 -0.16 1.71
CA ILE A 8 -8.45 0.70 2.77
C ILE A 8 -7.34 1.62 3.29
N HIS A 9 -6.18 1.06 3.60
CA HIS A 9 -5.00 1.80 4.06
C HIS A 9 -4.62 2.94 3.10
N LEU A 10 -4.49 2.65 1.81
CA LEU A 10 -4.14 3.66 0.80
C LEU A 10 -5.27 4.67 0.53
N SER A 11 -6.55 4.27 0.71
CA SER A 11 -7.67 5.21 0.64
C SER A 11 -7.62 6.22 1.79
N GLN A 12 -7.31 5.77 3.00
CA GLN A 12 -7.13 6.64 4.17
C GLN A 12 -5.92 7.57 3.99
N ALA A 13 -4.81 7.05 3.48
CA ALA A 13 -3.63 7.86 3.18
C ALA A 13 -3.92 8.95 2.14
N TRP A 14 -4.71 8.64 1.10
CA TRP A 14 -5.12 9.63 0.10
C TRP A 14 -6.05 10.69 0.67
N ALA A 15 -7.04 10.29 1.47
CA ALA A 15 -7.92 11.24 2.14
C ALA A 15 -7.15 12.17 3.09
N LEU A 16 -6.21 11.61 3.87
CA LEU A 16 -5.32 12.38 4.73
C LEU A 16 -4.46 13.36 3.92
N ALA A 17 -3.88 12.93 2.80
CA ALA A 17 -3.08 13.78 1.92
C ALA A 17 -3.89 14.96 1.38
N ALA A 18 -5.13 14.70 0.94
CA ALA A 18 -6.02 15.75 0.47
C ALA A 18 -6.38 16.75 1.58
N ALA A 19 -6.72 16.26 2.77
CA ALA A 19 -7.02 17.11 3.92
C ALA A 19 -5.79 17.94 4.34
N ALA A 20 -4.63 17.32 4.49
CA ALA A 20 -3.39 17.98 4.85
C ALA A 20 -2.98 19.06 3.84
N ALA A 21 -3.23 18.80 2.55
CA ALA A 21 -2.97 19.77 1.50
C ALA A 21 -3.90 20.99 1.58
N LEU A 22 -5.17 20.78 1.93
CA LEU A 22 -6.17 21.87 2.06
C LEU A 22 -5.96 22.71 3.30
N THR A 23 -5.50 22.10 4.39
CA THR A 23 -5.29 22.77 5.69
C THR A 23 -3.85 23.23 5.91
N GLU A 24 -2.96 22.97 4.95
CA GLU A 24 -1.52 23.25 5.05
C GLU A 24 -0.85 22.60 6.27
N ASP A 25 -1.39 21.44 6.71
CA ASP A 25 -0.92 20.69 7.87
C ASP A 25 0.33 19.88 7.51
N ARG A 26 1.49 20.32 8.00
CA ARG A 26 2.77 19.67 7.74
C ARG A 26 2.91 18.33 8.46
N GLU A 27 2.43 18.25 9.70
CA GLU A 27 2.52 17.03 10.51
C GLU A 27 1.67 15.91 9.89
N ALA A 28 0.46 16.24 9.46
CA ALA A 28 -0.38 15.31 8.71
C ALA A 28 0.28 14.86 7.39
N MET A 29 1.00 15.76 6.71
CA MET A 29 1.70 15.41 5.48
C MET A 29 2.95 14.53 5.72
N GLU A 30 3.65 14.69 6.84
CA GLU A 30 4.71 13.76 7.26
C GLU A 30 4.13 12.36 7.54
N LEU A 31 2.95 12.30 8.15
CA LEU A 31 2.25 11.03 8.33
C LEU A 31 1.88 10.38 6.97
N VAL A 32 1.45 11.17 5.98
CA VAL A 32 1.23 10.67 4.60
C VAL A 32 2.51 10.05 4.02
N GLN A 33 3.65 10.71 4.19
CA GLN A 33 4.94 10.16 3.76
C GLN A 33 5.20 8.80 4.41
N THR A 34 4.98 8.67 5.71
CA THR A 34 5.18 7.40 6.40
C THR A 34 4.28 6.29 5.88
N GLN A 35 3.05 6.61 5.44
CA GLN A 35 2.14 5.62 4.83
C GLN A 35 2.63 5.16 3.44
N LEU A 36 3.17 6.07 2.63
CA LEU A 36 3.79 5.72 1.36
C LEU A 36 5.02 4.84 1.57
N GLU A 37 5.91 5.22 2.50
CA GLU A 37 7.09 4.44 2.88
C GLU A 37 6.72 3.07 3.46
N TRP A 38 5.65 3.00 4.25
CA TRP A 38 5.12 1.74 4.78
C TRP A 38 4.76 0.78 3.65
N THR A 39 4.11 1.27 2.62
CA THR A 39 3.76 0.48 1.42
C THR A 39 5.01 -0.02 0.68
N LEU A 40 6.10 0.74 0.71
CA LEU A 40 7.36 0.41 0.04
C LEU A 40 8.35 -0.40 0.89
N GLY A 41 7.93 -0.86 2.08
CA GLY A 41 8.71 -1.80 2.89
C GLY A 41 9.15 -1.28 4.26
N ARG A 42 8.89 -0.02 4.61
CA ARG A 42 9.12 0.50 5.95
C ARG A 42 7.96 0.07 6.89
N ASN A 43 7.78 -1.22 7.01
CA ASN A 43 6.71 -1.87 7.75
C ASN A 43 7.26 -3.02 8.60
N PRO A 44 6.47 -3.61 9.51
CA PRO A 44 6.93 -4.69 10.40
C PRO A 44 7.45 -5.94 9.69
N PHE A 45 7.13 -6.10 8.41
CA PHE A 45 7.55 -7.26 7.61
C PHE A 45 8.86 -7.03 6.87
N SER A 46 9.38 -5.79 6.85
CA SER A 46 10.51 -5.38 5.99
C SER A 46 10.34 -5.85 4.55
N SER A 47 9.12 -5.73 4.04
CA SER A 47 8.71 -6.22 2.72
C SER A 47 7.93 -5.14 1.97
N SER A 48 8.38 -4.80 0.76
CA SER A 48 7.62 -3.92 -0.13
C SER A 48 6.35 -4.62 -0.60
N LEU A 49 5.21 -3.93 -0.52
CA LEU A 49 3.97 -4.40 -1.12
C LEU A 49 3.92 -4.17 -2.63
N MET A 50 4.81 -3.33 -3.16
CA MET A 50 4.88 -3.04 -4.60
C MET A 50 5.87 -3.99 -5.27
N TYR A 51 5.38 -4.85 -6.16
CA TYR A 51 6.23 -5.81 -6.85
C TYR A 51 7.30 -5.12 -7.69
N GLY A 52 8.53 -5.58 -7.56
CA GLY A 52 9.69 -5.07 -8.31
C GLY A 52 10.21 -3.71 -7.84
N VAL A 53 9.65 -3.12 -6.78
CA VAL A 53 10.09 -1.84 -6.21
C VAL A 53 10.41 -2.03 -4.73
N GLY A 54 11.54 -1.50 -4.29
CA GLY A 54 12.00 -1.66 -2.92
C GLY A 54 12.67 -3.00 -2.67
N TYR A 55 12.64 -3.43 -1.40
CA TYR A 55 13.31 -4.64 -0.95
C TYR A 55 12.29 -5.72 -0.54
N ASN A 56 12.64 -6.99 -0.75
CA ASN A 56 11.91 -8.15 -0.25
C ASN A 56 10.41 -8.15 -0.61
N PHE A 57 10.08 -7.77 -1.84
CA PHE A 57 8.70 -7.80 -2.31
C PHE A 57 8.23 -9.25 -2.57
N ALA A 58 7.00 -9.55 -2.18
CA ALA A 58 6.38 -10.85 -2.42
C ALA A 58 5.87 -11.00 -3.86
N PRO A 59 5.78 -12.22 -4.39
CA PRO A 59 5.21 -12.45 -5.71
C PRO A 59 3.73 -12.12 -5.73
N ASN A 60 3.25 -11.58 -6.86
CA ASN A 60 1.84 -11.34 -7.08
C ASN A 60 1.11 -12.65 -7.43
N PHE A 61 -0.14 -12.75 -7.00
CA PHE A 61 -1.05 -13.79 -7.45
C PHE A 61 -1.72 -13.35 -8.76
N VAL A 62 -1.38 -14.04 -9.84
CA VAL A 62 -1.93 -13.77 -11.19
C VAL A 62 -2.27 -15.08 -11.88
N TYR A 63 -3.52 -15.22 -12.27
CA TYR A 63 -4.03 -16.44 -12.90
C TYR A 63 -3.42 -16.71 -14.29
N CYS A 64 -3.24 -15.69 -15.08
CA CYS A 64 -2.98 -15.82 -16.51
C CYS A 64 -1.82 -14.96 -17.02
N THR A 65 -1.16 -14.19 -16.17
CA THR A 65 -0.12 -13.24 -16.56
C THR A 65 1.13 -13.40 -15.73
N ARG A 66 2.20 -12.79 -16.20
CA ARG A 66 3.45 -12.68 -15.45
C ARG A 66 3.32 -11.60 -14.37
N HIS A 67 4.22 -11.62 -13.40
CA HIS A 67 4.34 -10.56 -12.42
C HIS A 67 4.42 -9.18 -13.08
N ILE A 68 3.71 -8.21 -12.52
CA ILE A 68 3.62 -6.85 -13.06
C ILE A 68 4.38 -5.93 -12.11
N ALA A 69 5.53 -5.41 -12.58
CA ALA A 69 6.30 -4.44 -11.80
C ALA A 69 5.46 -3.18 -11.51
N GLY A 70 5.53 -2.72 -10.29
CA GLY A 70 4.71 -1.59 -9.81
C GLY A 70 3.30 -1.94 -9.36
N ALA A 71 2.86 -3.19 -9.53
CA ALA A 71 1.56 -3.62 -9.02
C ALA A 71 1.59 -3.72 -7.48
N ILE A 72 0.51 -3.28 -6.85
CA ILE A 72 0.28 -3.37 -5.41
C ILE A 72 -0.89 -4.32 -5.20
N PRO A 73 -0.73 -5.40 -4.42
CA PRO A 73 -1.80 -6.36 -4.18
C PRO A 73 -2.79 -5.85 -3.14
N VAL A 74 -3.87 -6.59 -2.97
CA VAL A 74 -4.87 -6.33 -1.92
C VAL A 74 -4.27 -6.39 -0.51
N GLY A 75 -3.24 -7.18 -0.30
CA GLY A 75 -2.22 -7.03 0.73
C GLY A 75 -2.57 -7.56 2.11
N VAL A 76 -2.17 -6.78 3.09
CA VAL A 76 -2.06 -7.17 4.49
C VAL A 76 -3.39 -7.54 5.13
N ASP A 77 -3.41 -8.67 5.82
CA ASP A 77 -4.49 -9.10 6.72
C ASP A 77 -4.15 -8.77 8.19
N SER A 78 -5.04 -9.10 9.10
CA SER A 78 -4.79 -9.02 10.52
C SER A 78 -5.13 -10.33 11.23
N PHE A 79 -4.42 -10.62 12.32
CA PHE A 79 -4.80 -11.66 13.27
C PHE A 79 -5.99 -11.23 14.13
N HIS A 80 -6.43 -12.10 15.03
CA HIS A 80 -7.54 -11.83 15.94
C HIS A 80 -7.28 -10.69 16.95
N ASP A 81 -6.02 -10.37 17.17
CA ASP A 81 -5.54 -9.27 18.04
C ASP A 81 -5.22 -7.98 17.26
N ASP A 82 -5.68 -7.88 16.03
CA ASP A 82 -5.40 -6.77 15.09
C ASP A 82 -3.91 -6.61 14.70
N SER A 83 -3.04 -7.55 15.09
CA SER A 83 -1.66 -7.56 14.59
C SER A 83 -1.62 -7.74 13.08
N PRO A 84 -0.86 -6.93 12.34
CA PRO A 84 -0.80 -7.06 10.90
C PRO A 84 -0.09 -8.35 10.49
N PHE A 85 -0.62 -8.99 9.47
CA PHE A 85 -0.08 -10.23 8.91
C PHE A 85 0.12 -10.11 7.40
N TRP A 86 1.33 -10.45 6.96
CA TRP A 86 1.68 -10.52 5.55
C TRP A 86 2.05 -11.95 5.17
N ASN A 87 1.25 -12.58 4.33
CA ASN A 87 1.55 -13.91 3.83
C ASN A 87 2.62 -13.83 2.73
N GLY A 88 3.77 -14.44 2.93
CA GLY A 88 4.86 -14.49 1.94
C GLY A 88 4.60 -15.39 0.72
N THR A 89 3.54 -16.20 0.73
CA THR A 89 3.17 -17.07 -0.39
C THR A 89 2.17 -16.37 -1.31
N ALA A 90 2.28 -16.61 -2.62
CA ALA A 90 1.32 -16.08 -3.59
C ALA A 90 -0.07 -16.69 -3.34
N HIS A 91 -0.96 -15.92 -2.74
CA HIS A 91 -2.32 -16.30 -2.37
C HIS A 91 -3.31 -15.21 -2.75
N ALA A 92 -4.47 -15.58 -3.28
CA ALA A 92 -5.45 -14.62 -3.79
C ALA A 92 -5.90 -13.59 -2.75
N THR A 93 -6.13 -14.01 -1.50
CA THR A 93 -6.63 -13.12 -0.44
C THR A 93 -5.64 -12.03 -0.01
N ALA A 94 -4.36 -12.20 -0.31
CA ALA A 94 -3.32 -11.24 0.06
C ALA A 94 -2.56 -10.67 -1.16
N HIS A 95 -2.37 -11.46 -2.20
CA HIS A 95 -1.48 -11.13 -3.32
C HIS A 95 -2.20 -10.87 -4.65
N GLU A 96 -3.54 -10.91 -4.67
CA GLU A 96 -4.30 -10.55 -5.87
C GLU A 96 -4.10 -9.07 -6.22
N ILE A 97 -3.85 -8.81 -7.50
CA ILE A 97 -3.59 -7.45 -7.98
C ILE A 97 -4.90 -6.81 -8.41
N TRP A 98 -5.20 -5.65 -7.83
CA TRP A 98 -6.33 -4.82 -8.21
C TRP A 98 -5.85 -3.43 -8.62
N ILE A 99 -6.65 -2.76 -9.45
CA ILE A 99 -6.35 -1.40 -9.91
C ILE A 99 -6.45 -0.37 -8.76
N GLU A 100 -7.31 -0.62 -7.78
CA GLU A 100 -7.58 0.31 -6.70
C GLU A 100 -6.36 0.61 -5.82
N PRO A 101 -5.60 -0.37 -5.30
CA PRO A 101 -4.43 -0.06 -4.49
C PRO A 101 -3.42 0.80 -5.23
N VAL A 102 -3.14 0.49 -6.51
CA VAL A 102 -2.19 1.26 -7.32
C VAL A 102 -2.70 2.67 -7.57
N SER A 103 -3.97 2.84 -7.96
CA SER A 103 -4.55 4.15 -8.23
C SER A 103 -4.56 5.04 -6.99
N ARG A 104 -4.83 4.46 -5.81
CA ARG A 104 -4.79 5.20 -4.54
C ARG A 104 -3.38 5.58 -4.11
N PHE A 105 -2.42 4.69 -4.30
CA PHE A 105 -1.01 5.01 -4.08
C PHE A 105 -0.57 6.18 -4.96
N LEU A 106 -0.85 6.13 -6.26
CA LEU A 106 -0.53 7.20 -7.20
C LEU A 106 -1.25 8.51 -6.87
N GLY A 107 -2.52 8.45 -6.47
CA GLY A 107 -3.28 9.61 -6.02
C GLY A 107 -2.66 10.27 -4.78
N THR A 108 -2.29 9.47 -3.80
CA THR A 108 -1.60 9.94 -2.58
C THR A 108 -0.26 10.58 -2.93
N LEU A 109 0.54 9.90 -3.74
CA LEU A 109 1.86 10.37 -4.17
C LEU A 109 1.75 11.69 -4.97
N ALA A 110 0.76 11.81 -5.86
CA ALA A 110 0.54 13.02 -6.65
C ALA A 110 0.21 14.24 -5.78
N VAL A 111 -0.61 14.06 -4.72
CA VAL A 111 -0.89 15.14 -3.75
C VAL A 111 0.36 15.49 -2.94
N TYR A 112 1.08 14.47 -2.47
CA TYR A 112 2.31 14.64 -1.70
C TYR A 112 3.38 15.42 -2.49
N LEU A 113 3.64 15.06 -3.75
CA LEU A 113 4.66 15.70 -4.59
C LEU A 113 4.31 17.11 -5.04
N LYS A 114 3.03 17.50 -5.11
CA LYS A 114 2.63 18.88 -5.47
C LYS A 114 3.02 19.93 -4.43
N ARG A 115 3.46 19.52 -3.26
CA ARG A 115 3.89 20.42 -2.17
C ARG A 115 5.36 20.81 -2.24
N PHE A 116 6.11 20.14 -3.06
CA PHE A 116 7.53 20.41 -3.29
C PHE A 116 7.75 20.89 -4.72
#